data_cad41c5e14a7dd7a13001ee3476565d5
#
_entry.id   cad41c5e14a7dd7a13001ee3476565d5
#
_cell.length_a   1.000
_cell.length_b   1.000
_cell.length_c   1.000
_cell.angle_alpha   90.00
_cell.angle_beta   90.00
_cell.angle_gamma   90.00
#
_symmetry.space_group_name_H-M   'P 1'
#
loop_
_entity.id
_entity.type
_entity.pdbx_description
1 polymer ?
#
loop_
_entity_poly.entity_id
_entity_poly.type
_entity_poly.pdbx_seq_one_letter_code
_entity_poly.pdbx_strand_id
1 'polypeptide(L)'
;MKILVTGAAGFLGSHLCDDLLEAGHVVCGVDNFFRGKKQNLPTHKNFTFFEIDLREDHIIDKLMKEKQFDVVVHYAAINGTRYFYDIPYKVCNDNILLTQNVLKACTSSVQKVVYASSSEVYGPSPVVPTTETEPIILHATADRDSYASSKAMGEFLVRLWAKENGREFLIVRPFNTYGTRMATGGYGQVIPEFIERVEAGGQFYLYGDGTQTRSFCYVKDHSQVVSELIEKVSNEIVNVGHDEETSILELAQVIHKIANKTLSVEFKPAWGNDTKWRKPDLQKLKSLVSGRKFTSLNEGVGKLILNEDIR
;
A
#
# COMPACT_ATOMS: atom_id res chain seq x y z
N MET A 1 7.81 20.64 6.03
CA MET A 1 8.94 19.66 6.04
C MET A 1 9.39 19.39 4.62
N LYS A 2 10.62 18.91 4.47
CA LYS A 2 11.16 18.40 3.21
C LYS A 2 11.18 16.88 3.24
N ILE A 3 10.38 16.26 2.39
CA ILE A 3 10.05 14.85 2.46
C ILE A 3 10.53 14.13 1.20
N LEU A 4 11.29 13.03 1.38
CA LEU A 4 11.59 12.09 0.32
C LEU A 4 10.51 11.00 0.29
N VAL A 5 9.92 10.76 -0.88
CA VAL A 5 8.98 9.65 -1.10
C VAL A 5 9.56 8.69 -2.12
N THR A 6 9.87 7.47 -1.73
CA THR A 6 10.25 6.41 -2.66
C THR A 6 9.02 5.65 -3.15
N GLY A 7 9.03 5.16 -4.39
CA GLY A 7 7.83 4.60 -5.01
C GLY A 7 6.82 5.70 -5.39
N ALA A 8 7.30 6.91 -5.66
CA ALA A 8 6.48 8.11 -5.88
C ALA A 8 5.60 8.07 -7.14
N ALA A 9 5.95 7.27 -8.14
CA ALA A 9 5.15 7.06 -9.35
C ALA A 9 4.17 5.88 -9.22
N GLY A 10 4.24 5.14 -8.11
CA GLY A 10 3.38 4.00 -7.81
C GLY A 10 1.99 4.41 -7.33
N PHE A 11 1.14 3.40 -7.09
CA PHE A 11 -0.24 3.58 -6.64
C PHE A 11 -0.34 4.42 -5.35
N LEU A 12 0.15 3.91 -4.23
CA LEU A 12 0.04 4.60 -2.93
C LEU A 12 0.96 5.83 -2.84
N GLY A 13 2.18 5.72 -3.37
CA GLY A 13 3.18 6.80 -3.28
C GLY A 13 2.76 8.06 -4.00
N SER A 14 2.12 7.96 -5.16
CA SER A 14 1.69 9.12 -5.94
C SER A 14 0.53 9.89 -5.29
N HIS A 15 -0.45 9.17 -4.69
CA HIS A 15 -1.51 9.82 -3.92
C HIS A 15 -0.98 10.49 -2.67
N LEU A 16 -0.04 9.85 -1.97
CA LEU A 16 0.58 10.45 -0.80
C LEU A 16 1.41 11.70 -1.18
N CYS A 17 2.10 11.70 -2.33
CA CYS A 17 2.78 12.89 -2.82
C CYS A 17 1.81 14.07 -3.01
N ASP A 18 0.63 13.81 -3.61
CA ASP A 18 -0.40 14.85 -3.77
C ASP A 18 -0.82 15.44 -2.41
N ASP A 19 -1.20 14.59 -1.45
CA ASP A 19 -1.68 15.05 -0.15
C ASP A 19 -0.59 15.77 0.67
N LEU A 20 0.67 15.33 0.60
CA LEU A 20 1.80 16.03 1.24
C LEU A 20 2.06 17.40 0.62
N LEU A 21 1.89 17.54 -0.70
CA LEU A 21 2.01 18.83 -1.39
C LEU A 21 0.85 19.76 -1.04
N GLU A 22 -0.37 19.24 -0.95
CA GLU A 22 -1.56 19.98 -0.48
C GLU A 22 -1.41 20.46 0.97
N ALA A 23 -0.74 19.65 1.83
CA ALA A 23 -0.37 20.03 3.20
C ALA A 23 0.77 21.07 3.26
N GLY A 24 1.31 21.50 2.12
CA GLY A 24 2.32 22.57 2.04
C GLY A 24 3.76 22.07 2.21
N HIS A 25 4.01 20.77 2.14
CA HIS A 25 5.37 20.22 2.21
C HIS A 25 6.14 20.39 0.90
N VAL A 26 7.46 20.27 0.97
CA VAL A 26 8.34 20.12 -0.19
C VAL A 26 8.61 18.62 -0.39
N VAL A 27 8.21 18.08 -1.52
CA VAL A 27 8.29 16.64 -1.79
C VAL A 27 9.29 16.35 -2.90
N CYS A 28 10.17 15.40 -2.63
CA CYS A 28 11.05 14.81 -3.63
C CYS A 28 10.63 13.35 -3.85
N GLY A 29 10.20 13.04 -5.06
CA GLY A 29 9.81 11.68 -5.47
C GLY A 29 10.98 10.92 -6.09
N VAL A 30 11.09 9.63 -5.77
CA VAL A 30 12.02 8.68 -6.39
C VAL A 30 11.25 7.43 -6.82
N ASP A 31 11.47 6.98 -8.05
CA ASP A 31 10.90 5.74 -8.61
C ASP A 31 11.76 5.26 -9.78
N ASN A 32 11.75 3.97 -10.10
CA ASN A 32 12.40 3.38 -11.28
C ASN A 32 11.39 2.96 -12.36
N PHE A 33 10.12 3.30 -12.19
CA PHE A 33 8.99 2.93 -13.04
C PHE A 33 8.79 1.43 -13.26
N PHE A 34 9.26 0.58 -12.34
CA PHE A 34 9.01 -0.87 -12.42
C PHE A 34 7.50 -1.19 -12.46
N ARG A 35 6.69 -0.48 -11.67
CA ARG A 35 5.22 -0.50 -11.70
C ARG A 35 4.61 0.90 -11.76
N GLY A 36 5.35 1.89 -11.33
CA GLY A 36 4.98 3.29 -11.36
C GLY A 36 4.78 3.78 -12.81
N LYS A 37 3.95 4.80 -12.97
CA LYS A 37 3.70 5.43 -14.28
C LYS A 37 4.02 6.91 -14.19
N LYS A 38 4.70 7.45 -15.22
CA LYS A 38 5.07 8.87 -15.28
C LYS A 38 3.87 9.81 -15.13
N GLN A 39 2.73 9.41 -15.65
CA GLN A 39 1.47 10.17 -15.55
C GLN A 39 0.92 10.29 -14.13
N ASN A 40 1.38 9.45 -13.17
CA ASN A 40 0.95 9.52 -11.77
C ASN A 40 1.71 10.58 -10.98
N LEU A 41 2.80 11.14 -11.54
CA LEU A 41 3.62 12.12 -10.84
C LEU A 41 2.89 13.46 -10.71
N PRO A 42 2.92 14.10 -9.54
CA PRO A 42 2.32 15.42 -9.34
C PRO A 42 2.94 16.49 -10.24
N THR A 43 2.10 17.44 -10.69
CA THR A 43 2.55 18.68 -11.30
C THR A 43 2.39 19.81 -10.28
N HIS A 44 3.45 20.10 -9.52
CA HIS A 44 3.41 21.09 -8.46
C HIS A 44 4.79 21.76 -8.28
N LYS A 45 4.82 23.07 -7.95
CA LYS A 45 6.07 23.86 -7.79
C LYS A 45 7.01 23.33 -6.69
N ASN A 46 6.46 22.69 -5.66
CA ASN A 46 7.20 22.12 -4.54
C ASN A 46 7.51 20.63 -4.74
N PHE A 47 7.29 20.09 -5.94
CA PHE A 47 7.61 18.71 -6.28
C PHE A 47 8.83 18.61 -7.18
N THR A 48 9.74 17.72 -6.86
CA THR A 48 10.86 17.31 -7.73
C THR A 48 10.88 15.80 -7.84
N PHE A 49 11.31 15.29 -8.99
CA PHE A 49 11.36 13.85 -9.24
C PHE A 49 12.73 13.42 -9.77
N PHE A 50 13.17 12.25 -9.33
CA PHE A 50 14.37 11.59 -9.84
C PHE A 50 14.05 10.14 -10.17
N GLU A 51 14.38 9.72 -11.39
CA GLU A 51 14.32 8.33 -11.81
C GLU A 51 15.56 7.62 -11.27
N ILE A 52 15.35 6.80 -10.23
CA ILE A 52 16.43 6.11 -9.52
C ILE A 52 15.99 4.68 -9.20
N ASP A 53 16.86 3.71 -9.48
CA ASP A 53 16.70 2.34 -9.03
C ASP A 53 17.41 2.14 -7.67
N LEU A 54 16.64 2.07 -6.62
CA LEU A 54 17.15 1.93 -5.25
C LEU A 54 17.83 0.57 -4.96
N ARG A 55 17.83 -0.36 -5.91
CA ARG A 55 18.60 -1.61 -5.80
C ARG A 55 20.11 -1.38 -6.01
N GLU A 56 20.47 -0.30 -6.68
CA GLU A 56 21.86 0.08 -6.87
C GLU A 56 22.42 0.68 -5.56
N ASP A 57 23.53 0.15 -5.09
CA ASP A 57 24.17 0.61 -3.87
C ASP A 57 24.66 2.06 -4.05
N HIS A 58 24.54 2.86 -3.01
CA HIS A 58 24.95 4.28 -2.98
C HIS A 58 24.27 5.22 -4.00
N ILE A 59 23.35 4.74 -4.83
CA ILE A 59 22.73 5.55 -5.89
C ILE A 59 22.01 6.80 -5.35
N ILE A 60 21.42 6.71 -4.16
CA ILE A 60 20.64 7.78 -3.53
C ILE A 60 21.49 8.67 -2.61
N ASP A 61 22.72 8.30 -2.28
CA ASP A 61 23.57 8.99 -1.29
C ASP A 61 23.78 10.47 -1.62
N LYS A 62 24.05 10.77 -2.89
CA LYS A 62 24.25 12.15 -3.34
C LYS A 62 22.99 12.98 -3.13
N LEU A 63 21.85 12.45 -3.52
CA LEU A 63 20.55 13.13 -3.36
C LEU A 63 20.27 13.42 -1.88
N MET A 64 20.50 12.43 -0.99
CA MET A 64 20.30 12.56 0.45
C MET A 64 21.18 13.65 1.06
N LYS A 65 22.46 13.71 0.67
CA LYS A 65 23.43 14.71 1.16
C LYS A 65 23.10 16.12 0.66
N GLU A 66 22.76 16.27 -0.63
CA GLU A 66 22.51 17.59 -1.23
C GLU A 66 21.17 18.19 -0.79
N LYS A 67 20.14 17.37 -0.67
CA LYS A 67 18.79 17.86 -0.39
C LYS A 67 18.45 17.96 1.09
N GLN A 68 19.05 17.16 1.96
CA GLN A 68 18.82 17.17 3.41
C GLN A 68 17.33 17.08 3.75
N PHE A 69 16.78 15.86 3.76
CA PHE A 69 15.38 15.60 4.06
C PHE A 69 15.13 15.52 5.57
N ASP A 70 13.97 16.00 6.01
CA ASP A 70 13.47 15.85 7.39
C ASP A 70 12.88 14.46 7.61
N VAL A 71 12.14 13.97 6.60
CA VAL A 71 11.40 12.70 6.64
C VAL A 71 11.66 11.90 5.36
N VAL A 72 11.83 10.60 5.52
CA VAL A 72 11.87 9.63 4.41
C VAL A 72 10.64 8.74 4.48
N VAL A 73 9.83 8.73 3.43
CA VAL A 73 8.68 7.83 3.27
C VAL A 73 9.06 6.74 2.28
N HIS A 74 9.21 5.51 2.78
CA HIS A 74 9.64 4.37 1.96
C HIS A 74 8.45 3.51 1.53
N TYR A 75 7.95 3.78 0.32
CA TYR A 75 6.85 3.07 -0.33
C TYR A 75 7.30 2.21 -1.52
N ALA A 76 8.55 2.38 -2.00
CA ALA A 76 9.09 1.54 -3.05
C ALA A 76 9.12 0.07 -2.64
N ALA A 77 8.47 -0.78 -3.41
CA ALA A 77 8.47 -2.23 -3.23
C ALA A 77 7.98 -2.93 -4.49
N ILE A 78 8.45 -4.14 -4.72
CA ILE A 78 7.82 -5.07 -5.67
C ILE A 78 6.60 -5.67 -4.96
N ASN A 79 5.41 -5.25 -5.40
CA ASN A 79 4.13 -5.72 -4.89
C ASN A 79 3.22 -6.10 -6.06
N GLY A 80 2.41 -7.11 -5.89
CA GLY A 80 1.45 -7.63 -6.87
C GLY A 80 1.34 -9.14 -6.70
N THR A 81 0.13 -9.65 -6.51
CA THR A 81 -0.11 -11.04 -6.11
C THR A 81 0.59 -12.04 -7.02
N ARG A 82 0.58 -11.82 -8.33
CA ARG A 82 1.23 -12.70 -9.29
C ARG A 82 2.75 -12.73 -9.12
N TYR A 83 3.41 -11.61 -8.79
CA TYR A 83 4.85 -11.59 -8.55
C TYR A 83 5.28 -12.48 -7.38
N PHE A 84 4.39 -12.71 -6.40
CA PHE A 84 4.68 -13.57 -5.26
C PHE A 84 4.89 -15.03 -5.67
N TYR A 85 4.39 -15.43 -6.84
CA TYR A 85 4.55 -16.76 -7.43
C TYR A 85 5.53 -16.78 -8.59
N ASP A 86 5.52 -15.76 -9.47
CA ASP A 86 6.35 -15.74 -10.67
C ASP A 86 7.84 -15.45 -10.35
N ILE A 87 8.10 -14.58 -9.35
CA ILE A 87 9.46 -14.13 -8.99
C ILE A 87 9.64 -14.00 -7.46
N PRO A 88 9.29 -15.02 -6.65
CA PRO A 88 9.26 -14.92 -5.18
C PRO A 88 10.61 -14.52 -4.58
N TYR A 89 11.71 -15.11 -5.05
CA TYR A 89 13.05 -14.77 -4.61
C TYR A 89 13.35 -13.28 -4.82
N LYS A 90 13.03 -12.76 -6.01
CA LYS A 90 13.26 -11.35 -6.35
C LYS A 90 12.40 -10.42 -5.48
N VAL A 91 11.14 -10.75 -5.24
CA VAL A 91 10.25 -10.00 -4.34
C VAL A 91 10.84 -9.92 -2.94
N CYS A 92 11.27 -11.04 -2.38
CA CYS A 92 11.84 -11.09 -1.04
C CYS A 92 13.16 -10.31 -0.97
N ASN A 93 14.11 -10.64 -1.83
CA ASN A 93 15.46 -10.07 -1.83
C ASN A 93 15.47 -8.57 -2.13
N ASP A 94 14.80 -8.15 -3.23
CA ASP A 94 14.87 -6.76 -3.67
C ASP A 94 14.16 -5.82 -2.68
N ASN A 95 13.02 -6.22 -2.11
CA ASN A 95 12.34 -5.38 -1.12
C ASN A 95 13.18 -5.15 0.14
N ILE A 96 13.92 -6.17 0.58
CA ILE A 96 14.87 -6.02 1.70
C ILE A 96 16.01 -5.09 1.31
N LEU A 97 16.60 -5.30 0.13
CA LEU A 97 17.72 -4.49 -0.39
C LEU A 97 17.32 -3.02 -0.55
N LEU A 98 16.15 -2.72 -1.12
CA LEU A 98 15.60 -1.37 -1.25
C LEU A 98 15.54 -0.67 0.12
N THR A 99 15.01 -1.38 1.13
CA THR A 99 14.90 -0.84 2.50
C THR A 99 16.28 -0.58 3.11
N GLN A 100 17.22 -1.52 2.96
CA GLN A 100 18.58 -1.37 3.47
C GLN A 100 19.31 -0.18 2.81
N ASN A 101 19.23 -0.03 1.50
CA ASN A 101 19.90 1.05 0.78
C ASN A 101 19.32 2.42 1.16
N VAL A 102 18.00 2.53 1.33
CA VAL A 102 17.38 3.76 1.83
C VAL A 102 17.87 4.11 3.24
N LEU A 103 17.89 3.14 4.16
CA LEU A 103 18.33 3.37 5.54
C LEU A 103 19.81 3.72 5.64
N LYS A 104 20.69 3.05 4.86
CA LYS A 104 22.13 3.38 4.78
C LYS A 104 22.38 4.81 4.30
N ALA A 105 21.57 5.28 3.34
CA ALA A 105 21.71 6.61 2.76
C ALA A 105 21.15 7.73 3.65
N CYS A 106 20.36 7.42 4.69
CA CYS A 106 19.80 8.41 5.59
C CYS A 106 20.91 9.20 6.30
N THR A 107 20.89 10.52 6.12
CA THR A 107 21.82 11.46 6.76
C THR A 107 21.32 11.89 8.14
N SER A 108 22.15 12.65 8.87
CA SER A 108 21.79 13.20 10.19
C SER A 108 20.60 14.17 10.16
N SER A 109 20.23 14.70 8.99
CA SER A 109 19.02 15.53 8.82
C SER A 109 17.72 14.74 8.94
N VAL A 110 17.72 13.44 8.58
CA VAL A 110 16.52 12.61 8.63
C VAL A 110 16.14 12.35 10.10
N GLN A 111 14.99 12.90 10.49
CA GLN A 111 14.47 12.75 11.85
C GLN A 111 13.53 11.55 11.95
N LYS A 112 12.81 11.22 10.87
CA LYS A 112 11.81 10.15 10.85
C LYS A 112 11.86 9.34 9.56
N VAL A 113 11.73 8.01 9.68
CA VAL A 113 11.48 7.12 8.56
C VAL A 113 10.06 6.55 8.67
N VAL A 114 9.28 6.72 7.61
CA VAL A 114 7.93 6.16 7.46
C VAL A 114 8.02 4.97 6.52
N TYR A 115 7.57 3.81 6.97
CA TYR A 115 7.67 2.56 6.21
C TYR A 115 6.29 2.00 5.88
N ALA A 116 6.04 1.77 4.60
CA ALA A 116 4.86 1.03 4.17
C ALA A 116 5.11 -0.48 4.30
N SER A 117 4.61 -1.05 5.39
CA SER A 117 4.47 -2.49 5.58
C SER A 117 3.23 -3.00 4.83
N SER A 118 2.57 -4.02 5.35
CA SER A 118 1.36 -4.59 4.76
C SER A 118 0.59 -5.41 5.80
N SER A 119 -0.72 -5.53 5.64
CA SER A 119 -1.53 -6.51 6.37
C SER A 119 -1.15 -7.97 6.08
N GLU A 120 -0.40 -8.22 5.00
CA GLU A 120 0.10 -9.56 4.67
C GLU A 120 1.04 -10.12 5.75
N VAL A 121 1.70 -9.27 6.56
CA VAL A 121 2.58 -9.72 7.65
C VAL A 121 1.85 -10.50 8.74
N TYR A 122 0.55 -10.29 8.90
CA TYR A 122 -0.26 -11.04 9.86
C TYR A 122 -0.54 -12.49 9.43
N GLY A 123 -0.32 -12.81 8.14
CA GLY A 123 -0.65 -14.13 7.60
C GLY A 123 -2.11 -14.53 7.88
N PRO A 124 -2.38 -15.79 8.22
CA PRO A 124 -3.69 -16.26 8.64
C PRO A 124 -3.94 -15.96 10.12
N SER A 125 -4.07 -14.66 10.47
CA SER A 125 -4.30 -14.24 11.85
C SER A 125 -5.50 -14.97 12.47
N PRO A 126 -5.35 -15.55 13.67
CA PRO A 126 -6.45 -16.19 14.40
C PRO A 126 -7.43 -15.17 15.00
N VAL A 127 -7.03 -13.91 15.08
CA VAL A 127 -7.83 -12.82 15.69
C VAL A 127 -8.30 -11.85 14.60
N VAL A 128 -9.60 -11.66 14.53
CA VAL A 128 -10.26 -10.71 13.61
C VAL A 128 -11.35 -9.96 14.38
N PRO A 129 -11.36 -8.65 14.41
CA PRO A 129 -10.42 -7.71 13.76
C PRO A 129 -8.98 -7.82 14.30
N THR A 130 -7.99 -7.66 13.41
CA THR A 130 -6.57 -7.87 13.74
C THR A 130 -5.95 -6.58 14.26
N THR A 131 -5.41 -6.62 15.49
CA THR A 131 -4.72 -5.48 16.13
C THR A 131 -3.24 -5.42 15.72
N GLU A 132 -2.58 -4.29 15.98
CA GLU A 132 -1.16 -4.12 15.67
C GLU A 132 -0.24 -4.97 16.55
N THR A 133 -0.77 -5.49 17.67
CA THR A 133 -0.04 -6.36 18.62
C THR A 133 -0.06 -7.83 18.25
N GLU A 134 -0.88 -8.22 17.28
CA GLU A 134 -0.92 -9.59 16.79
C GLU A 134 0.43 -10.02 16.20
N PRO A 135 0.81 -11.29 16.40
CA PRO A 135 2.08 -11.80 15.90
C PRO A 135 2.15 -11.77 14.36
N ILE A 136 3.37 -11.63 13.85
CA ILE A 136 3.69 -11.85 12.44
C ILE A 136 3.73 -13.35 12.19
N ILE A 137 2.92 -13.84 11.23
CA ILE A 137 2.83 -15.27 10.91
C ILE A 137 3.27 -15.49 9.47
N LEU A 138 4.38 -16.22 9.29
CA LEU A 138 4.99 -16.47 7.99
C LEU A 138 5.31 -17.97 7.83
N HIS A 139 5.11 -18.51 6.63
CA HIS A 139 5.43 -19.89 6.29
C HIS A 139 6.58 -19.90 5.29
N ALA A 140 7.78 -20.28 5.73
CA ALA A 140 8.99 -20.26 4.91
C ALA A 140 8.93 -21.15 3.66
N THR A 141 8.00 -22.11 3.62
CA THR A 141 7.77 -23.01 2.49
C THR A 141 6.70 -22.49 1.50
N ALA A 142 6.10 -21.33 1.78
CA ALA A 142 5.06 -20.73 0.94
C ALA A 142 5.64 -19.58 0.12
N ASP A 143 5.76 -19.72 -1.19
CA ASP A 143 6.26 -18.67 -2.09
C ASP A 143 5.47 -17.36 -1.95
N ARG A 144 4.17 -17.46 -1.67
CA ARG A 144 3.29 -16.32 -1.42
C ARG A 144 3.79 -15.42 -0.29
N ASP A 145 4.42 -16.00 0.72
CA ASP A 145 4.91 -15.26 1.89
C ASP A 145 6.23 -14.52 1.62
N SER A 146 6.81 -14.62 0.41
CA SER A 146 7.99 -13.86 -0.01
C SER A 146 7.82 -12.35 0.14
N TYR A 147 6.64 -11.82 -0.17
CA TYR A 147 6.33 -10.42 0.04
C TYR A 147 6.14 -10.09 1.52
N ALA A 148 5.32 -10.87 2.22
CA ALA A 148 5.05 -10.66 3.64
C ALA A 148 6.35 -10.73 4.48
N SER A 149 7.24 -11.67 4.18
CA SER A 149 8.54 -11.81 4.85
C SER A 149 9.44 -10.59 4.61
N SER A 150 9.47 -10.07 3.38
CA SER A 150 10.23 -8.84 3.07
C SER A 150 9.69 -7.62 3.82
N LYS A 151 8.36 -7.50 3.94
CA LYS A 151 7.72 -6.41 4.69
C LYS A 151 7.96 -6.54 6.19
N ALA A 152 7.85 -7.74 6.74
CA ALA A 152 8.18 -8.02 8.14
C ALA A 152 9.65 -7.66 8.45
N MET A 153 10.59 -8.09 7.61
CA MET A 153 12.00 -7.72 7.77
C MET A 153 12.19 -6.20 7.71
N GLY A 154 11.51 -5.51 6.80
CA GLY A 154 11.55 -4.04 6.70
C GLY A 154 11.10 -3.34 7.98
N GLU A 155 10.07 -3.85 8.68
CA GLU A 155 9.64 -3.32 9.99
C GLU A 155 10.76 -3.41 11.02
N PHE A 156 11.46 -4.57 11.10
CA PHE A 156 12.61 -4.73 11.99
C PHE A 156 13.74 -3.77 11.63
N LEU A 157 14.11 -3.70 10.36
CA LEU A 157 15.20 -2.84 9.89
C LEU A 157 14.94 -1.38 10.24
N VAL A 158 13.76 -0.86 9.93
CA VAL A 158 13.40 0.55 10.20
C VAL A 158 13.36 0.85 11.69
N ARG A 159 12.71 0.00 12.49
CA ARG A 159 12.61 0.18 13.94
C ARG A 159 13.98 0.13 14.63
N LEU A 160 14.82 -0.86 14.25
CA LEU A 160 16.15 -1.01 14.85
C LEU A 160 17.07 0.14 14.41
N TRP A 161 17.05 0.52 13.12
CA TRP A 161 17.79 1.69 12.64
C TRP A 161 17.40 2.97 13.40
N ALA A 162 16.12 3.21 13.59
CA ALA A 162 15.63 4.37 14.34
C ALA A 162 16.16 4.37 15.77
N LYS A 163 16.10 3.21 16.46
CA LYS A 163 16.63 3.04 17.82
C LYS A 163 18.13 3.31 17.91
N GLU A 164 18.91 2.75 16.99
CA GLU A 164 20.37 2.88 16.98
C GLU A 164 20.85 4.30 16.68
N ASN A 165 20.08 5.02 15.85
CA ASN A 165 20.43 6.37 15.42
C ASN A 165 19.75 7.49 16.26
N GLY A 166 18.94 7.13 17.27
CA GLY A 166 18.16 8.10 18.05
C GLY A 166 17.16 8.88 17.19
N ARG A 167 16.52 8.19 16.24
CA ARG A 167 15.55 8.74 15.29
C ARG A 167 14.16 8.16 15.53
N GLU A 168 13.17 8.75 14.85
CA GLU A 168 11.79 8.32 14.90
C GLU A 168 11.44 7.38 13.74
N PHE A 169 10.43 6.55 13.96
CA PHE A 169 9.81 5.76 12.90
C PHE A 169 8.29 5.86 12.94
N LEU A 170 7.67 5.58 11.81
CA LEU A 170 6.25 5.26 11.68
C LEU A 170 6.12 4.08 10.71
N ILE A 171 5.52 2.99 11.15
CA ILE A 171 5.22 1.84 10.30
C ILE A 171 3.72 1.82 10.05
N VAL A 172 3.31 1.86 8.80
CA VAL A 172 1.90 1.71 8.42
C VAL A 172 1.68 0.34 7.83
N ARG A 173 0.61 -0.35 8.23
CA ARG A 173 0.17 -1.63 7.68
C ARG A 173 -1.14 -1.43 6.90
N PRO A 174 -1.07 -1.18 5.58
CA PRO A 174 -2.25 -1.02 4.75
C PRO A 174 -3.07 -2.30 4.64
N PHE A 175 -4.40 -2.15 4.68
CA PHE A 175 -5.37 -3.23 4.44
C PHE A 175 -6.14 -2.96 3.14
N ASN A 176 -5.94 -3.81 2.13
CA ASN A 176 -6.66 -3.85 0.85
C ASN A 176 -7.03 -2.45 0.29
N THR A 177 -6.04 -1.58 0.19
CA THR A 177 -6.25 -0.23 -0.37
C THR A 177 -6.55 -0.35 -1.87
N TYR A 178 -7.57 0.37 -2.36
CA TYR A 178 -7.98 0.40 -3.75
C TYR A 178 -8.25 1.84 -4.22
N GLY A 179 -8.21 2.07 -5.52
CA GLY A 179 -8.49 3.41 -6.06
C GLY A 179 -7.90 3.63 -7.44
N THR A 180 -7.94 4.88 -7.89
CA THR A 180 -7.30 5.32 -9.14
C THR A 180 -5.79 5.09 -9.12
N ARG A 181 -5.14 5.04 -10.28
CA ARG A 181 -3.71 4.74 -10.47
C ARG A 181 -3.30 3.32 -10.04
N MET A 182 -4.23 2.47 -9.63
CA MET A 182 -3.94 1.07 -9.31
C MET A 182 -3.69 0.28 -10.59
N ALA A 183 -2.69 -0.60 -10.57
CA ALA A 183 -2.40 -1.45 -11.71
C ALA A 183 -3.47 -2.55 -11.87
N THR A 184 -3.77 -2.88 -13.12
CA THR A 184 -4.69 -3.94 -13.56
C THR A 184 -3.91 -5.12 -14.15
N GLY A 185 -4.58 -6.12 -14.71
CA GLY A 185 -3.97 -7.17 -15.52
C GLY A 185 -3.27 -8.28 -14.74
N GLY A 186 -3.91 -8.87 -13.71
CA GLY A 186 -3.41 -10.05 -12.98
C GLY A 186 -2.31 -9.77 -11.96
N TYR A 187 -1.69 -8.60 -11.99
CA TYR A 187 -0.79 -8.08 -10.95
C TYR A 187 -1.50 -7.09 -10.02
N GLY A 188 -2.77 -6.79 -10.32
CA GLY A 188 -3.65 -5.95 -9.54
C GLY A 188 -4.29 -6.69 -8.38
N GLN A 189 -5.22 -6.00 -7.76
CA GLN A 189 -6.09 -6.55 -6.72
C GLN A 189 -7.51 -6.77 -7.29
N VAL A 190 -8.36 -7.40 -6.51
CA VAL A 190 -9.67 -7.86 -6.94
C VAL A 190 -10.58 -6.77 -7.52
N ILE A 191 -10.58 -5.54 -6.97
CA ILE A 191 -11.49 -4.47 -7.44
C ILE A 191 -11.19 -4.05 -8.88
N PRO A 192 -9.96 -3.64 -9.26
CA PRO A 192 -9.69 -3.28 -10.65
C PRO A 192 -9.89 -4.46 -11.62
N GLU A 193 -9.54 -5.69 -11.21
CA GLU A 193 -9.82 -6.88 -12.03
C GLU A 193 -11.32 -7.10 -12.27
N PHE A 194 -12.15 -6.89 -11.26
CA PHE A 194 -13.60 -7.05 -11.41
C PHE A 194 -14.19 -5.96 -12.29
N ILE A 195 -13.75 -4.72 -12.16
CA ILE A 195 -14.18 -3.62 -13.02
C ILE A 195 -13.82 -3.92 -14.48
N GLU A 196 -12.57 -4.30 -14.77
CA GLU A 196 -12.14 -4.68 -16.13
C GLU A 196 -12.98 -5.82 -16.72
N ARG A 197 -13.27 -6.86 -15.93
CA ARG A 197 -14.11 -7.99 -16.39
C ARG A 197 -15.54 -7.57 -16.69
N VAL A 198 -16.10 -6.69 -15.88
CA VAL A 198 -17.45 -6.15 -16.08
C VAL A 198 -17.52 -5.26 -17.31
N GLU A 199 -16.50 -4.42 -17.54
CA GLU A 199 -16.40 -3.56 -18.73
C GLU A 199 -16.19 -4.36 -20.02
N ALA A 200 -15.32 -5.37 -19.98
CA ALA A 200 -15.05 -6.23 -21.12
C ALA A 200 -16.27 -7.09 -21.54
N GLY A 201 -17.20 -7.31 -20.62
CA GLY A 201 -18.34 -8.20 -20.82
C GLY A 201 -17.95 -9.69 -20.84
N GLY A 202 -18.93 -10.55 -21.06
CA GLY A 202 -18.73 -12.00 -21.05
C GLY A 202 -19.07 -12.64 -19.72
N GLN A 203 -18.60 -13.90 -19.52
CA GLN A 203 -18.89 -14.66 -18.31
C GLN A 203 -18.06 -14.18 -17.14
N PHE A 204 -18.72 -13.67 -16.09
CA PHE A 204 -18.07 -13.28 -14.85
C PHE A 204 -17.86 -14.49 -13.95
N TYR A 205 -16.68 -14.61 -13.33
CA TYR A 205 -16.35 -15.74 -12.48
C TYR A 205 -15.68 -15.33 -11.18
N LEU A 206 -15.88 -16.12 -10.13
CA LEU A 206 -15.23 -16.03 -8.83
C LEU A 206 -14.44 -17.31 -8.55
N TYR A 207 -13.32 -17.17 -7.84
CA TYR A 207 -12.60 -18.30 -7.26
C TYR A 207 -13.15 -18.61 -5.87
N GLY A 208 -13.42 -19.90 -5.58
CA GLY A 208 -14.11 -20.32 -4.37
C GLY A 208 -15.61 -20.01 -4.43
N ASP A 209 -16.24 -19.94 -3.28
CA ASP A 209 -17.67 -19.68 -3.12
C ASP A 209 -18.02 -18.18 -2.98
N GLY A 210 -17.02 -17.31 -2.99
CA GLY A 210 -17.19 -15.86 -2.84
C GLY A 210 -17.50 -15.40 -1.41
N THR A 211 -17.47 -16.30 -0.41
CA THR A 211 -17.77 -15.96 1.01
C THR A 211 -16.57 -15.38 1.75
N GLN A 212 -15.35 -15.47 1.19
CA GLN A 212 -14.19 -14.83 1.78
C GLN A 212 -14.38 -13.31 1.85
N THR A 213 -14.01 -12.72 2.98
CA THR A 213 -14.25 -11.30 3.23
C THR A 213 -12.98 -10.49 3.26
N ARG A 214 -13.10 -9.23 2.86
CA ARG A 214 -12.03 -8.22 2.93
C ARG A 214 -12.61 -6.90 3.43
N SER A 215 -11.74 -6.09 3.99
CA SER A 215 -12.02 -4.71 4.32
C SER A 215 -11.29 -3.83 3.30
N PHE A 216 -12.03 -3.03 2.53
CA PHE A 216 -11.50 -2.24 1.43
C PHE A 216 -11.35 -0.77 1.80
N CYS A 217 -10.15 -0.23 1.72
CA CYS A 217 -9.84 1.16 2.04
C CYS A 217 -9.65 1.97 0.75
N TYR A 218 -10.38 3.07 0.60
CA TYR A 218 -10.21 3.94 -0.56
C TYR A 218 -8.86 4.67 -0.48
N VAL A 219 -8.18 4.81 -1.61
CA VAL A 219 -6.79 5.29 -1.65
C VAL A 219 -6.63 6.72 -1.11
N LYS A 220 -7.62 7.60 -1.34
CA LYS A 220 -7.57 8.96 -0.80
C LYS A 220 -7.69 8.98 0.73
N ASP A 221 -8.50 8.11 1.31
CA ASP A 221 -8.56 7.97 2.77
C ASP A 221 -7.23 7.49 3.32
N HIS A 222 -6.61 6.49 2.67
CA HIS A 222 -5.30 5.97 3.05
C HIS A 222 -4.23 7.08 3.00
N SER A 223 -4.10 7.79 1.88
CA SER A 223 -3.02 8.77 1.69
C SER A 223 -3.17 9.99 2.60
N GLN A 224 -4.39 10.49 2.79
CA GLN A 224 -4.68 11.59 3.71
C GLN A 224 -4.42 11.22 5.17
N VAL A 225 -4.82 9.99 5.58
CA VAL A 225 -4.54 9.47 6.91
C VAL A 225 -3.03 9.38 7.15
N VAL A 226 -2.28 8.82 6.19
CA VAL A 226 -0.83 8.69 6.33
C VAL A 226 -0.15 10.06 6.35
N SER A 227 -0.59 11.01 5.53
CA SER A 227 -0.08 12.39 5.56
C SER A 227 -0.22 13.01 6.96
N GLU A 228 -1.39 12.83 7.59
CA GLU A 228 -1.66 13.31 8.96
C GLU A 228 -0.81 12.58 10.02
N LEU A 229 -0.66 11.24 9.89
CA LEU A 229 0.16 10.44 10.81
C LEU A 229 1.66 10.82 10.74
N ILE A 230 2.17 11.18 9.56
CA ILE A 230 3.56 11.63 9.39
C ILE A 230 3.85 12.84 10.28
N GLU A 231 2.90 13.76 10.42
CA GLU A 231 3.07 14.96 11.23
C GLU A 231 2.92 14.71 12.73
N LYS A 232 1.99 13.83 13.11
CA LYS A 232 1.51 13.73 14.48
C LYS A 232 2.06 12.54 15.27
N VAL A 233 2.54 11.50 14.59
CA VAL A 233 2.79 10.20 15.21
C VAL A 233 4.22 9.75 15.01
N SER A 234 4.87 9.31 16.09
CA SER A 234 6.24 8.78 16.08
C SER A 234 6.33 7.52 16.92
N ASN A 235 7.20 6.60 16.49
CA ASN A 235 7.55 5.36 17.18
C ASN A 235 6.36 4.40 17.34
N GLU A 236 5.51 4.35 16.32
CA GLU A 236 4.29 3.55 16.28
C GLU A 236 4.20 2.65 15.05
N ILE A 237 3.47 1.54 15.22
CA ILE A 237 2.95 0.71 14.14
C ILE A 237 1.44 0.95 14.09
N VAL A 238 0.88 1.24 12.92
CA VAL A 238 -0.53 1.61 12.76
C VAL A 238 -1.16 0.86 11.59
N ASN A 239 -2.26 0.18 11.85
CA ASN A 239 -3.12 -0.38 10.81
C ASN A 239 -3.86 0.76 10.09
N VAL A 240 -3.78 0.77 8.76
CA VAL A 240 -4.51 1.74 7.93
C VAL A 240 -5.45 1.00 6.99
N GLY A 241 -6.75 1.18 7.18
CA GLY A 241 -7.77 0.42 6.46
C GLY A 241 -9.15 0.99 6.69
N HIS A 242 -10.17 0.19 6.34
CA HIS A 242 -11.57 0.46 6.60
C HIS A 242 -12.14 -0.64 7.52
N ASP A 243 -13.11 -0.33 8.36
CA ASP A 243 -13.71 -1.30 9.31
C ASP A 243 -14.94 -2.05 8.76
N GLU A 244 -15.44 -1.63 7.60
CA GLU A 244 -16.50 -2.35 6.90
C GLU A 244 -15.93 -3.60 6.22
N GLU A 245 -16.55 -4.74 6.47
CA GLU A 245 -16.18 -6.04 5.93
C GLU A 245 -17.14 -6.40 4.80
N THR A 246 -16.62 -6.78 3.64
CA THR A 246 -17.38 -7.10 2.45
C THR A 246 -16.91 -8.43 1.89
N SER A 247 -17.84 -9.34 1.57
CA SER A 247 -17.53 -10.58 0.86
C SER A 247 -17.17 -10.31 -0.61
N ILE A 248 -16.40 -11.22 -1.21
CA ILE A 248 -16.04 -11.08 -2.63
C ILE A 248 -17.29 -11.16 -3.54
N LEU A 249 -18.30 -11.91 -3.12
CA LEU A 249 -19.58 -11.94 -3.85
C LEU A 249 -20.35 -10.61 -3.74
N GLU A 250 -20.42 -10.01 -2.54
CA GLU A 250 -21.02 -8.67 -2.35
C GLU A 250 -20.27 -7.60 -3.14
N LEU A 251 -18.93 -7.65 -3.18
CA LEU A 251 -18.12 -6.77 -4.01
C LEU A 251 -18.52 -6.88 -5.49
N ALA A 252 -18.68 -8.11 -6.01
CA ALA A 252 -19.13 -8.33 -7.39
C ALA A 252 -20.52 -7.74 -7.64
N GLN A 253 -21.45 -7.89 -6.68
CA GLN A 253 -22.79 -7.30 -6.76
C GLN A 253 -22.74 -5.77 -6.80
N VAL A 254 -21.92 -5.14 -5.94
CA VAL A 254 -21.74 -3.68 -5.90
C VAL A 254 -21.21 -3.17 -7.25
N ILE A 255 -20.17 -3.78 -7.79
CA ILE A 255 -19.57 -3.36 -9.07
C ILE A 255 -20.57 -3.49 -10.21
N HIS A 256 -21.28 -4.63 -10.34
CA HIS A 256 -22.27 -4.82 -11.38
C HIS A 256 -23.44 -3.84 -11.28
N LYS A 257 -23.92 -3.58 -10.06
CA LYS A 257 -24.98 -2.61 -9.80
C LYS A 257 -24.60 -1.20 -10.26
N ILE A 258 -23.39 -0.74 -9.90
CA ILE A 258 -22.90 0.60 -10.27
C ILE A 258 -22.67 0.68 -11.79
N ALA A 259 -22.12 -0.37 -12.39
CA ALA A 259 -21.93 -0.45 -13.84
C ALA A 259 -23.23 -0.65 -14.65
N ASN A 260 -24.38 -0.74 -13.98
CA ASN A 260 -25.68 -1.04 -14.60
C ASN A 260 -25.67 -2.31 -15.46
N LYS A 261 -25.03 -3.38 -14.92
CA LYS A 261 -24.92 -4.70 -15.56
C LYS A 261 -25.58 -5.77 -14.69
N THR A 262 -26.15 -6.80 -15.33
CA THR A 262 -26.68 -7.97 -14.62
C THR A 262 -25.53 -8.89 -14.20
N LEU A 263 -25.50 -9.29 -12.92
CA LEU A 263 -24.52 -10.24 -12.42
C LEU A 263 -24.97 -11.68 -12.73
N SER A 264 -24.13 -12.43 -13.46
CA SER A 264 -24.20 -13.88 -13.62
C SER A 264 -22.83 -14.46 -13.26
N VAL A 265 -22.75 -15.25 -12.19
CA VAL A 265 -21.49 -15.74 -11.63
C VAL A 265 -21.28 -17.21 -11.96
N GLU A 266 -20.11 -17.52 -12.50
CA GLU A 266 -19.53 -18.86 -12.53
C GLU A 266 -18.58 -19.03 -11.34
N PHE A 267 -18.72 -20.09 -10.56
CA PHE A 267 -17.79 -20.38 -9.47
C PHE A 267 -16.70 -21.35 -9.93
N LYS A 268 -15.44 -20.94 -9.82
CA LYS A 268 -14.25 -21.75 -10.15
C LYS A 268 -13.59 -22.31 -8.86
N PRO A 269 -12.84 -23.40 -8.96
CA PRO A 269 -12.09 -23.91 -7.80
C PRO A 269 -11.30 -22.83 -7.09
N ALA A 270 -11.27 -22.87 -5.76
CA ALA A 270 -10.51 -21.88 -4.96
C ALA A 270 -9.02 -21.87 -5.32
N TRP A 271 -8.42 -20.71 -5.30
CA TRP A 271 -7.00 -20.53 -5.58
C TRP A 271 -6.20 -20.65 -4.29
N GLY A 272 -5.46 -21.75 -4.15
CA GLY A 272 -4.50 -21.93 -3.06
C GLY A 272 -5.08 -21.76 -1.66
N ASN A 273 -4.22 -21.38 -0.72
CA ASN A 273 -4.58 -21.10 0.68
C ASN A 273 -4.89 -19.59 0.86
N ASP A 274 -5.97 -19.09 0.29
CA ASP A 274 -6.35 -17.70 0.55
C ASP A 274 -6.92 -17.54 1.97
N THR A 275 -6.59 -16.42 2.62
CA THR A 275 -7.07 -16.12 3.96
C THR A 275 -8.58 -15.84 3.91
N LYS A 276 -9.35 -16.52 4.75
CA LYS A 276 -10.81 -16.40 4.78
C LYS A 276 -11.29 -15.01 5.18
N TRP A 277 -10.61 -14.39 6.16
CA TRP A 277 -10.95 -13.06 6.67
C TRP A 277 -9.71 -12.17 6.73
N ARG A 278 -9.86 -10.89 6.41
CA ARG A 278 -8.80 -9.88 6.59
C ARG A 278 -9.43 -8.53 6.90
N LYS A 279 -9.53 -8.24 8.19
CA LYS A 279 -10.13 -7.02 8.72
C LYS A 279 -9.23 -6.41 9.80
N PRO A 280 -8.88 -5.10 9.71
CA PRO A 280 -8.11 -4.43 10.74
C PRO A 280 -8.95 -4.11 11.97
N ASP A 281 -8.35 -4.14 13.15
CA ASP A 281 -8.78 -3.28 14.25
C ASP A 281 -8.27 -1.86 13.97
N LEU A 282 -9.14 -0.88 14.07
CA LEU A 282 -8.84 0.53 13.80
C LEU A 282 -8.99 1.43 15.04
N GLN A 283 -9.10 0.88 16.24
CA GLN A 283 -9.23 1.67 17.47
C GLN A 283 -8.04 2.62 17.65
N LYS A 284 -6.82 2.11 17.43
CA LYS A 284 -5.59 2.90 17.48
C LYS A 284 -5.64 4.02 16.43
N LEU A 285 -5.90 3.71 15.17
CA LEU A 285 -6.01 4.71 14.10
C LEU A 285 -7.02 5.80 14.44
N LYS A 286 -8.23 5.44 14.87
CA LYS A 286 -9.29 6.38 15.24
C LYS A 286 -8.92 7.27 16.43
N SER A 287 -8.07 6.80 17.33
CA SER A 287 -7.55 7.63 18.43
C SER A 287 -6.51 8.65 17.99
N LEU A 288 -5.75 8.33 16.93
CA LEU A 288 -4.68 9.18 16.38
C LEU A 288 -5.20 10.23 15.39
N VAL A 289 -6.22 9.86 14.59
CA VAL A 289 -6.83 10.71 13.54
C VAL A 289 -8.35 10.81 13.75
N SER A 290 -8.78 11.54 14.78
CA SER A 290 -10.17 11.63 15.17
C SER A 290 -11.03 12.41 14.19
N GLY A 291 -12.34 12.06 14.13
CA GLY A 291 -13.37 12.82 13.39
C GLY A 291 -13.37 12.58 11.87
N ARG A 292 -12.57 11.69 11.34
CA ARG A 292 -12.52 11.38 9.91
C ARG A 292 -13.62 10.39 9.52
N LYS A 293 -14.35 10.71 8.47
CA LYS A 293 -15.28 9.80 7.80
C LYS A 293 -14.55 9.16 6.61
N PHE A 294 -14.54 7.83 6.57
CA PHE A 294 -13.96 7.08 5.48
C PHE A 294 -14.97 6.90 4.34
N THR A 295 -14.47 6.83 3.11
CA THR A 295 -15.25 6.61 1.89
C THR A 295 -15.81 5.19 1.89
N SER A 296 -17.13 5.05 1.77
CA SER A 296 -17.77 3.74 1.66
C SER A 296 -17.35 3.01 0.38
N LEU A 297 -17.46 1.67 0.37
CA LEU A 297 -17.13 0.87 -0.82
C LEU A 297 -17.95 1.30 -2.04
N ASN A 298 -19.27 1.53 -1.86
CA ASN A 298 -20.15 1.99 -2.95
C ASN A 298 -19.68 3.32 -3.55
N GLU A 299 -19.31 4.29 -2.71
CA GLU A 299 -18.84 5.60 -3.16
C GLU A 299 -17.49 5.48 -3.88
N GLY A 300 -16.50 4.76 -3.30
CA GLY A 300 -15.18 4.62 -3.90
C GLY A 300 -15.19 3.83 -5.21
N VAL A 301 -15.99 2.76 -5.30
CA VAL A 301 -16.19 2.01 -6.55
C VAL A 301 -16.94 2.87 -7.58
N GLY A 302 -17.91 3.67 -7.15
CA GLY A 302 -18.60 4.64 -8.00
C GLY A 302 -17.64 5.60 -8.67
N LYS A 303 -16.75 6.22 -7.91
CA LYS A 303 -15.72 7.13 -8.43
C LYS A 303 -14.81 6.47 -9.48
N LEU A 304 -14.45 5.18 -9.29
CA LEU A 304 -13.64 4.43 -10.26
C LEU A 304 -14.37 4.18 -11.58
N ILE A 305 -15.62 3.68 -11.51
CA ILE A 305 -16.40 3.31 -12.70
C ILE A 305 -16.84 4.57 -13.48
N LEU A 306 -17.19 5.66 -12.77
CA LEU A 306 -17.61 6.91 -13.38
C LEU A 306 -16.42 7.83 -13.75
N ASN A 307 -15.21 7.40 -13.49
CA ASN A 307 -13.98 8.17 -13.78
C ASN A 307 -13.95 9.56 -13.11
N GLU A 308 -14.54 9.71 -11.92
CA GLU A 308 -14.67 11.00 -11.23
C GLU A 308 -13.36 11.51 -10.61
N ASP A 309 -12.38 10.64 -10.35
CA ASP A 309 -11.08 10.95 -9.71
C ASP A 309 -9.88 10.80 -10.68
N ILE A 310 -10.11 10.92 -11.98
CA ILE A 310 -9.01 10.95 -12.97
C ILE A 310 -8.44 12.38 -13.02
N ARG A 311 -7.33 12.61 -12.32
CA ARG A 311 -6.38 13.68 -12.59
C ARG A 311 -5.00 13.11 -12.86
#